data_7334ade408bcd249243405c5dae08e2b
#
_entry.id   7334ade408bcd249243405c5dae08e2b
#
_cell.length_a   1.000
_cell.length_b   1.000
_cell.length_c   1.000
_cell.angle_alpha   90.00
_cell.angle_beta   90.00
_cell.angle_gamma   90.00
#
_symmetry.space_group_name_H-M   'P 1'
#
loop_
_entity.id
_entity.type
_entity.pdbx_description
1 polymer ?
#
loop_
_entity_poly.entity_id
_entity_poly.type
_entity_poly.pdbx_seq_one_letter_code
_entity_poly.pdbx_strand_id
1 'polypeptide(L)'
;MVHQLLAQMENGYMKIIKENLVGIYLHGSYAFGTYCHSVSDLDVLIVVYEKLTIDEKKQLLDYTINILDKWAPKKGIEFHVLQLKDTINLSYPIPFDLHFSPIHRSRYLTNKNKYIEDMMGYDEDLVAHLMITKLYGKVLVGKPIDSVFGWIDQKKYFESIVAD
;
A
#
# COMPACT_ATOMS: atom_id res chain seq x y z
N MET A 1 -6.17 -1.44 -19.61
CA MET A 1 -4.84 -1.17 -19.04
C MET A 1 -4.77 -1.44 -17.54
N VAL A 2 -5.75 -0.97 -16.77
CA VAL A 2 -5.76 -1.24 -15.32
C VAL A 2 -5.86 -2.74 -15.01
N HIS A 3 -6.60 -3.49 -15.79
CA HIS A 3 -6.74 -4.94 -15.56
C HIS A 3 -5.43 -5.68 -15.73
N GLN A 4 -4.61 -5.30 -16.70
CA GLN A 4 -3.27 -5.87 -16.88
C GLN A 4 -2.37 -5.51 -15.70
N LEU A 5 -2.43 -4.26 -15.26
CA LEU A 5 -1.67 -3.81 -14.09
C LEU A 5 -2.03 -4.64 -12.86
N LEU A 6 -3.32 -4.79 -12.57
CA LEU A 6 -3.77 -5.52 -11.39
C LEU A 6 -3.40 -7.00 -11.45
N ALA A 7 -3.52 -7.63 -12.62
CA ALA A 7 -3.12 -9.03 -12.79
C ALA A 7 -1.62 -9.22 -12.56
N GLN A 8 -0.79 -8.35 -13.10
CA GLN A 8 0.66 -8.42 -12.94
C GLN A 8 1.07 -8.10 -11.50
N MET A 9 0.39 -7.15 -10.86
CA MET A 9 0.63 -6.82 -9.46
C MET A 9 0.35 -8.03 -8.56
N GLU A 10 -0.81 -8.64 -8.72
CA GLU A 10 -1.20 -9.83 -7.96
C GLU A 10 -0.15 -10.93 -8.11
N ASN A 11 0.17 -11.30 -9.35
CA ASN A 11 1.11 -12.38 -9.64
C ASN A 11 2.49 -12.11 -9.06
N GLY A 12 3.04 -10.91 -9.29
CA GLY A 12 4.39 -10.57 -8.87
C GLY A 12 4.52 -10.43 -7.36
N TYR A 13 3.59 -9.74 -6.73
CA TYR A 13 3.64 -9.55 -5.28
C TYR A 13 3.42 -10.86 -4.53
N MET A 14 2.54 -11.72 -5.01
CA MET A 14 2.35 -13.05 -4.42
C MET A 14 3.61 -13.91 -4.50
N LYS A 15 4.32 -13.87 -5.62
CA LYS A 15 5.57 -14.61 -5.79
C LYS A 15 6.68 -14.11 -4.88
N ILE A 16 6.72 -12.80 -4.61
CA ILE A 16 7.73 -12.18 -3.74
C ILE A 16 7.43 -12.45 -2.27
N ILE A 17 6.19 -12.21 -1.85
CA ILE A 17 5.81 -12.23 -0.43
C ILE A 17 5.44 -13.64 0.03
N LYS A 18 4.86 -14.45 -0.86
CA LYS A 18 4.49 -15.85 -0.60
C LYS A 18 3.50 -15.98 0.55
N GLU A 19 3.75 -16.90 1.47
CA GLU A 19 2.85 -17.24 2.57
C GLU A 19 2.71 -16.11 3.60
N ASN A 20 3.63 -15.16 3.60
CA ASN A 20 3.57 -14.01 4.49
C ASN A 20 2.51 -12.98 4.07
N LEU A 21 1.93 -13.12 2.88
CA LEU A 21 0.91 -12.20 2.39
C LEU A 21 -0.45 -12.51 3.03
N VAL A 22 -1.02 -11.50 3.68
CA VAL A 22 -2.42 -11.53 4.14
C VAL A 22 -3.36 -11.14 3.01
N GLY A 23 -3.04 -10.06 2.32
CA GLY A 23 -3.83 -9.60 1.19
C GLY A 23 -3.33 -8.30 0.61
N ILE A 24 -3.90 -7.95 -0.55
CA ILE A 24 -3.64 -6.70 -1.26
C ILE A 24 -4.98 -6.00 -1.46
N TYR A 25 -5.04 -4.72 -1.09
CA TYR A 25 -6.28 -3.95 -1.06
C TYR A 25 -6.11 -2.65 -1.81
N LEU A 26 -7.13 -2.29 -2.57
CA LEU A 26 -7.15 -1.05 -3.36
C LEU A 26 -8.02 -0.02 -2.67
N HIS A 27 -7.53 1.22 -2.58
CA HIS A 27 -8.27 2.32 -2.01
C HIS A 27 -8.18 3.56 -2.93
N GLY A 28 -8.49 4.74 -2.41
CA GLY A 28 -8.45 5.96 -3.22
C GLY A 28 -9.45 5.97 -4.36
N SER A 29 -9.09 6.59 -5.47
CA SER A 29 -10.01 6.78 -6.61
C SER A 29 -10.54 5.46 -7.19
N TYR A 30 -9.74 4.41 -7.18
CA TYR A 30 -10.18 3.11 -7.68
C TYR A 30 -11.33 2.56 -6.83
N ALA A 31 -11.22 2.66 -5.51
CA ALA A 31 -12.26 2.19 -4.59
C ALA A 31 -13.55 3.00 -4.73
N PHE A 32 -13.43 4.31 -4.92
CA PHE A 32 -14.57 5.20 -5.09
C PHE A 32 -15.24 5.10 -6.46
N GLY A 33 -14.65 4.40 -7.41
CA GLY A 33 -15.17 4.33 -8.78
C GLY A 33 -14.86 5.56 -9.62
N THR A 34 -13.98 6.42 -9.18
CA THR A 34 -13.58 7.64 -9.90
C THR A 34 -12.23 7.51 -10.59
N TYR A 35 -11.68 6.30 -10.61
CA TYR A 35 -10.39 6.04 -11.23
C TYR A 35 -10.41 6.33 -12.73
N CYS A 36 -9.40 7.07 -13.18
CA CYS A 36 -9.17 7.33 -14.59
C CYS A 36 -7.68 7.14 -14.88
N HIS A 37 -7.36 6.15 -15.71
CA HIS A 37 -5.97 5.75 -15.97
C HIS A 37 -5.07 6.89 -16.46
N SER A 38 -5.65 7.85 -17.18
CA SER A 38 -4.91 8.97 -17.76
C SER A 38 -4.62 10.10 -16.77
N VAL A 39 -5.21 10.11 -15.58
CA VAL A 39 -5.05 11.21 -14.60
C VAL A 39 -4.85 10.74 -13.16
N SER A 40 -5.26 9.53 -12.82
CA SER A 40 -5.21 9.03 -11.43
C SER A 40 -3.88 8.38 -11.09
N ASP A 41 -3.67 8.17 -9.79
CA ASP A 41 -2.73 7.18 -9.26
C ASP A 41 -3.49 5.91 -8.88
N LEU A 42 -2.76 4.86 -8.54
CA LEU A 42 -3.32 3.65 -7.96
C LEU A 42 -2.81 3.50 -6.54
N ASP A 43 -3.72 3.54 -5.59
CA ASP A 43 -3.41 3.47 -4.15
C ASP A 43 -3.61 2.04 -3.63
N VAL A 44 -2.56 1.47 -3.05
CA VAL A 44 -2.52 0.07 -2.66
C VAL A 44 -2.07 -0.09 -1.22
N LEU A 45 -2.75 -0.98 -0.47
CA LEU A 45 -2.28 -1.45 0.82
C LEU A 45 -1.92 -2.93 0.70
N ILE A 46 -0.70 -3.27 1.08
CA ILE A 46 -0.20 -4.65 1.12
C ILE A 46 -0.10 -5.04 2.59
N VAL A 47 -0.89 -6.03 3.01
CA VAL A 47 -0.89 -6.47 4.40
C VAL A 47 -0.15 -7.80 4.51
N VAL A 48 0.79 -7.87 5.45
CA VAL A 48 1.62 -9.04 5.69
C VAL A 48 1.50 -9.48 7.15
N TYR A 49 1.80 -10.76 7.43
CA TYR A 49 1.80 -11.27 8.80
C TYR A 49 3.00 -10.72 9.59
N GLU A 50 4.18 -10.77 8.99
CA GLU A 50 5.42 -10.35 9.61
C GLU A 50 6.17 -9.35 8.73
N LYS A 51 7.05 -8.56 9.33
CA LYS A 51 7.89 -7.62 8.57
C LYS A 51 8.58 -8.30 7.39
N LEU A 52 8.65 -7.60 6.28
CA LEU A 52 9.42 -8.07 5.13
C LEU A 52 10.91 -7.94 5.40
N THR A 53 11.69 -8.86 4.84
CA THR A 53 13.15 -8.73 4.83
C THR A 53 13.57 -7.58 3.91
N ILE A 54 14.81 -7.11 4.05
CA ILE A 54 15.37 -6.09 3.15
C ILE A 54 15.35 -6.60 1.71
N ASP A 55 15.67 -7.86 1.50
CA ASP A 55 15.68 -8.46 0.16
C ASP A 55 14.27 -8.51 -0.45
N GLU A 56 13.28 -8.90 0.33
CA GLU A 56 11.89 -8.89 -0.13
C GLU A 56 11.41 -7.48 -0.47
N LYS A 57 11.79 -6.49 0.31
CA LYS A 57 11.47 -5.07 0.04
C LYS A 57 12.10 -4.61 -1.27
N LYS A 58 13.37 -4.98 -1.52
CA LYS A 58 14.03 -4.67 -2.78
C LYS A 58 13.33 -5.32 -3.96
N GLN A 59 12.98 -6.59 -3.85
CA GLN A 59 12.26 -7.30 -4.90
C GLN A 59 10.93 -6.61 -5.21
N LEU A 60 10.20 -6.21 -4.16
CA LEU A 60 8.92 -5.54 -4.30
C LEU A 60 9.06 -4.20 -5.02
N LEU A 61 10.01 -3.39 -4.62
CA LEU A 61 10.28 -2.09 -5.21
C LEU A 61 10.80 -2.23 -6.65
N ASP A 62 11.73 -3.14 -6.89
CA ASP A 62 12.27 -3.37 -8.23
C ASP A 62 11.18 -3.88 -9.18
N TYR A 63 10.34 -4.77 -8.73
CA TYR A 63 9.22 -5.26 -9.53
C TYR A 63 8.25 -4.13 -9.89
N THR A 64 7.92 -3.28 -8.92
CA THR A 64 7.04 -2.15 -9.13
C THR A 64 7.61 -1.18 -10.15
N ILE A 65 8.88 -0.82 -10.01
CA ILE A 65 9.54 0.16 -10.88
C ILE A 65 9.84 -0.41 -12.27
N ASN A 66 10.34 -1.65 -12.35
CA ASN A 66 10.82 -2.20 -13.61
C ASN A 66 9.76 -2.93 -14.42
N ILE A 67 8.75 -3.49 -13.76
CA ILE A 67 7.72 -4.31 -14.42
C ILE A 67 6.37 -3.59 -14.45
N LEU A 68 5.85 -3.20 -13.29
CA LEU A 68 4.49 -2.64 -13.21
C LEU A 68 4.38 -1.24 -13.81
N ASP A 69 5.44 -0.48 -13.80
CA ASP A 69 5.41 0.92 -14.22
C ASP A 69 4.92 1.10 -15.67
N LYS A 70 5.18 0.13 -16.53
CA LYS A 70 4.74 0.22 -17.93
C LYS A 70 3.21 0.14 -18.10
N TRP A 71 2.49 -0.38 -17.12
CA TRP A 71 1.03 -0.40 -17.10
C TRP A 71 0.44 0.58 -16.10
N ALA A 72 1.28 1.35 -15.42
CA ALA A 72 0.84 2.24 -14.35
C ALA A 72 -0.03 3.39 -14.89
N PRO A 73 -0.95 3.92 -14.06
CA PRO A 73 -1.67 5.14 -14.41
C PRO A 73 -0.72 6.34 -14.45
N LYS A 74 -1.19 7.47 -14.94
CA LYS A 74 -0.35 8.65 -15.16
C LYS A 74 0.41 9.07 -13.90
N LYS A 75 -0.25 9.07 -12.75
CA LYS A 75 0.38 9.47 -11.47
C LYS A 75 1.07 8.32 -10.76
N GLY A 76 1.09 7.12 -11.37
CA GLY A 76 1.85 6.00 -10.88
C GLY A 76 1.15 5.19 -9.80
N ILE A 77 1.95 4.36 -9.12
CA ILE A 77 1.49 3.45 -8.08
C ILE A 77 2.06 3.92 -6.75
N GLU A 78 1.18 4.09 -5.77
CA GLU A 78 1.58 4.31 -4.38
C GLU A 78 1.18 3.11 -3.55
N PHE A 79 2.09 2.59 -2.71
CA PHE A 79 1.74 1.52 -1.79
C PHE A 79 2.36 1.69 -0.41
N HIS A 80 1.67 1.14 0.57
CA HIS A 80 2.20 0.94 1.92
C HIS A 80 2.16 -0.56 2.22
N VAL A 81 3.18 -1.06 2.91
CA VAL A 81 3.19 -2.40 3.48
C VAL A 81 2.90 -2.28 4.97
N LEU A 82 1.87 -2.97 5.44
CA LEU A 82 1.42 -2.92 6.83
C LEU A 82 1.39 -4.34 7.40
N GLN A 83 1.69 -4.46 8.69
CA GLN A 83 1.55 -5.75 9.38
C GLN A 83 0.11 -5.93 9.86
N LEU A 84 -0.40 -7.16 9.79
CA LEU A 84 -1.77 -7.49 10.21
C LEU A 84 -2.07 -7.04 11.63
N LYS A 85 -1.11 -7.20 12.56
CA LYS A 85 -1.30 -6.76 13.95
C LYS A 85 -1.63 -5.28 14.07
N ASP A 86 -1.11 -4.46 13.14
CA ASP A 86 -1.30 -3.01 13.14
C ASP A 86 -2.56 -2.58 12.41
N THR A 87 -3.13 -3.43 11.56
CA THR A 87 -4.41 -3.14 10.89
C THR A 87 -5.61 -3.64 11.70
N ILE A 88 -5.45 -4.70 12.48
CA ILE A 88 -6.51 -5.21 13.36
C ILE A 88 -6.61 -4.38 14.63
N ASN A 89 -5.49 -4.18 15.33
CA ASN A 89 -5.42 -3.42 16.57
C ASN A 89 -4.68 -2.11 16.31
N LEU A 90 -5.44 -1.09 15.98
CA LEU A 90 -4.87 0.19 15.57
C LEU A 90 -4.23 0.93 16.74
N SER A 91 -2.99 1.32 16.57
CA SER A 91 -2.29 2.25 17.45
C SER A 91 -2.00 3.52 16.65
N TYR A 92 -2.08 4.69 17.30
CA TYR A 92 -1.93 5.97 16.61
C TYR A 92 -0.67 6.67 17.07
N PRO A 93 0.21 7.14 16.17
CA PRO A 93 0.13 7.01 14.70
C PRO A 93 0.33 5.56 14.23
N ILE A 94 -0.13 5.27 13.02
CA ILE A 94 -0.14 3.90 12.50
C ILE A 94 1.23 3.57 11.91
N PRO A 95 1.85 2.45 12.33
CA PRO A 95 3.15 2.07 11.78
C PRO A 95 3.03 1.43 10.41
N PHE A 96 4.05 1.64 9.58
CA PHE A 96 4.18 0.96 8.29
C PHE A 96 5.57 0.34 8.15
N ASP A 97 5.64 -0.77 7.41
CA ASP A 97 6.89 -1.50 7.18
C ASP A 97 7.64 -0.99 5.95
N LEU A 98 6.92 -0.47 4.97
CA LEU A 98 7.49 0.12 3.76
C LEU A 98 6.45 1.05 3.13
N HIS A 99 6.92 2.17 2.57
CA HIS A 99 6.10 3.08 1.78
C HIS A 99 6.82 3.44 0.49
N PHE A 100 6.09 3.43 -0.62
CA PHE A 100 6.59 3.86 -1.91
C PHE A 100 5.55 4.71 -2.65
N SER A 101 6.05 5.75 -3.32
CA SER A 101 5.29 6.50 -4.32
C SER A 101 6.26 6.94 -5.42
N PRO A 102 5.77 7.33 -6.61
CA PRO A 102 6.65 7.73 -7.72
C PRO A 102 7.63 8.85 -7.39
N ILE A 103 7.26 9.76 -6.49
CA ILE A 103 8.13 10.86 -6.07
C ILE A 103 9.42 10.35 -5.40
N HIS A 104 9.40 9.14 -4.87
CA HIS A 104 10.54 8.52 -4.17
C HIS A 104 11.43 7.66 -5.08
N ARG A 105 11.05 7.50 -6.35
CA ARG A 105 11.76 6.61 -7.27
C ARG A 105 13.25 6.90 -7.36
N SER A 106 13.60 8.16 -7.61
CA SER A 106 15.02 8.57 -7.73
C SER A 106 15.80 8.30 -6.48
N ARG A 107 15.21 8.59 -5.33
CA ARG A 107 15.82 8.35 -4.02
C ARG A 107 16.11 6.87 -3.81
N TYR A 108 15.17 6.00 -4.14
CA TYR A 108 15.37 4.57 -4.04
C TYR A 108 16.49 4.09 -4.97
N LEU A 109 16.48 4.50 -6.24
CA LEU A 109 17.46 4.07 -7.21
C LEU A 109 18.86 4.58 -6.88
N THR A 110 19.00 5.71 -6.22
CA THR A 110 20.29 6.27 -5.80
C THR A 110 20.94 5.44 -4.68
N ASN A 111 20.16 5.01 -3.70
CA ASN A 111 20.66 4.17 -2.60
C ASN A 111 19.52 3.32 -2.03
N LYS A 112 19.40 2.10 -2.55
CA LYS A 112 18.28 1.20 -2.23
C LYS A 112 18.23 0.85 -0.75
N ASN A 113 19.35 0.49 -0.15
CA ASN A 113 19.39 0.10 1.26
C ASN A 113 18.99 1.24 2.19
N LYS A 114 19.50 2.43 1.93
CA LYS A 114 19.16 3.59 2.74
C LYS A 114 17.68 3.96 2.62
N TYR A 115 17.14 3.89 1.41
CA TYR A 115 15.71 4.15 1.20
C TYR A 115 14.86 3.21 2.06
N ILE A 116 15.19 1.92 2.03
CA ILE A 116 14.45 0.89 2.77
C ILE A 116 14.54 1.14 4.29
N GLU A 117 15.71 1.50 4.78
CA GLU A 117 15.90 1.83 6.20
C GLU A 117 15.09 3.05 6.61
N ASP A 118 15.04 4.07 5.75
CA ASP A 118 14.35 5.34 6.05
C ASP A 118 12.84 5.26 5.86
N MET A 119 12.35 4.30 5.06
CA MET A 119 10.93 4.20 4.70
C MET A 119 10.17 3.15 5.51
N MET A 120 10.51 3.04 6.76
CA MET A 120 9.72 2.40 7.81
C MET A 120 9.42 3.47 8.86
N GLY A 121 8.25 3.41 9.46
CA GLY A 121 7.95 4.35 10.55
C GLY A 121 6.46 4.46 10.80
N TYR A 122 6.02 5.68 11.06
CA TYR A 122 4.65 6.00 11.42
C TYR A 122 4.13 7.09 10.48
N ASP A 123 2.88 6.97 10.09
CA ASP A 123 2.25 7.93 9.18
C ASP A 123 0.86 8.28 9.70
N GLU A 124 0.64 9.55 10.00
CA GLU A 124 -0.66 10.05 10.49
C GLU A 124 -1.74 9.96 9.40
N ASP A 125 -1.35 10.06 8.14
CA ASP A 125 -2.27 10.00 7.01
C ASP A 125 -2.85 8.60 6.80
N LEU A 126 -2.19 7.57 7.32
CA LEU A 126 -2.69 6.19 7.20
C LEU A 126 -4.05 6.01 7.86
N VAL A 127 -4.41 6.79 8.87
CA VAL A 127 -5.73 6.71 9.49
C VAL A 127 -6.82 6.94 8.45
N ALA A 128 -6.67 7.96 7.61
CA ALA A 128 -7.62 8.26 6.54
C ALA A 128 -7.64 7.15 5.49
N HIS A 129 -6.47 6.67 5.08
CA HIS A 129 -6.36 5.59 4.10
C HIS A 129 -7.01 4.30 4.59
N LEU A 130 -6.84 3.95 5.87
CA LEU A 130 -7.45 2.76 6.46
C LEU A 130 -8.96 2.91 6.59
N MET A 131 -9.46 4.10 6.95
CA MET A 131 -10.89 4.35 7.02
C MET A 131 -11.54 4.18 5.64
N ILE A 132 -10.96 4.76 4.61
CA ILE A 132 -11.44 4.63 3.24
C ILE A 132 -11.43 3.17 2.80
N THR A 133 -10.35 2.45 3.12
CA THR A 133 -10.24 1.03 2.79
C THR A 133 -11.30 0.20 3.53
N LYS A 134 -11.52 0.47 4.81
CA LYS A 134 -12.53 -0.23 5.60
C LYS A 134 -13.93 -0.07 5.03
N LEU A 135 -14.26 1.13 4.56
CA LEU A 135 -15.61 1.46 4.08
C LEU A 135 -15.81 1.15 2.60
N TYR A 136 -14.80 1.38 1.76
CA TYR A 136 -14.94 1.35 0.31
C TYR A 136 -13.90 0.52 -0.41
N GLY A 137 -12.88 0.02 0.28
CA GLY A 137 -11.77 -0.69 -0.33
C GLY A 137 -12.20 -1.92 -1.11
N LYS A 138 -11.37 -2.32 -2.06
CA LYS A 138 -11.58 -3.52 -2.86
C LYS A 138 -10.45 -4.50 -2.65
N VAL A 139 -10.80 -5.77 -2.46
CA VAL A 139 -9.81 -6.84 -2.30
C VAL A 139 -9.29 -7.22 -3.68
N LEU A 140 -7.99 -7.06 -3.89
CA LEU A 140 -7.36 -7.61 -5.09
C LEU A 140 -7.09 -9.10 -4.90
N VAL A 141 -6.52 -9.47 -3.75
CA VAL A 141 -6.24 -10.85 -3.37
C VAL A 141 -6.16 -10.95 -1.86
N GLY A 142 -6.52 -12.10 -1.31
CA GLY A 142 -6.33 -12.41 0.10
C GLY A 142 -7.60 -12.32 0.93
N LYS A 143 -7.45 -12.05 2.23
CA LYS A 143 -8.54 -12.10 3.19
C LYS A 143 -9.53 -10.96 3.03
N PRO A 144 -10.81 -11.17 3.40
CA PRO A 144 -11.82 -10.10 3.36
C PRO A 144 -11.43 -8.90 4.21
N ILE A 145 -11.84 -7.71 3.78
CA ILE A 145 -11.54 -6.45 4.46
C ILE A 145 -11.92 -6.48 5.95
N ASP A 146 -13.10 -7.01 6.27
CA ASP A 146 -13.60 -7.02 7.65
C ASP A 146 -12.74 -7.88 8.60
N SER A 147 -12.01 -8.86 8.09
CA SER A 147 -11.13 -9.69 8.91
C SER A 147 -9.71 -9.13 9.03
N VAL A 148 -9.39 -8.06 8.30
CA VAL A 148 -8.04 -7.50 8.24
C VAL A 148 -7.97 -6.11 8.85
N PHE A 149 -9.00 -5.29 8.62
CA PHE A 149 -9.03 -3.90 9.08
C PHE A 149 -10.00 -3.72 10.23
N GLY A 150 -9.47 -3.33 11.41
CA GLY A 150 -10.28 -3.03 12.58
C GLY A 150 -11.03 -1.70 12.45
N TRP A 151 -11.87 -1.40 13.45
CA TRP A 151 -12.59 -0.14 13.50
C TRP A 151 -11.65 1.00 13.84
N ILE A 152 -11.85 2.13 13.16
CA ILE A 152 -11.03 3.32 13.32
C ILE A 152 -11.78 4.30 14.22
N ASP A 153 -11.06 4.86 15.19
CA ASP A 153 -11.57 5.90 16.07
C ASP A 153 -11.90 7.14 15.23
N GLN A 154 -13.17 7.55 15.25
CA GLN A 154 -13.63 8.70 14.47
C GLN A 154 -12.89 9.99 14.81
N LYS A 155 -12.57 10.19 16.08
CA LYS A 155 -11.80 11.36 16.51
C LYS A 155 -10.43 11.38 15.86
N LYS A 156 -9.75 10.23 15.82
CA LYS A 156 -8.44 10.10 15.17
C LYS A 156 -8.53 10.29 13.66
N TYR A 157 -9.61 9.83 13.05
CA TYR A 157 -9.86 10.09 11.64
C TYR A 157 -10.00 11.58 11.34
N PHE A 158 -10.78 12.30 12.12
CA PHE A 158 -10.95 13.75 11.97
C PHE A 158 -9.63 14.49 12.19
N GLU A 159 -8.85 14.12 13.19
CA GLU A 159 -7.54 14.71 13.45
C GLU A 159 -6.61 14.53 12.23
N SER A 160 -6.64 13.36 11.60
CA SER A 160 -5.86 13.06 10.40
C SER A 160 -6.24 13.98 9.23
N ILE A 161 -7.53 14.20 9.01
CA ILE A 161 -8.01 15.07 7.93
C ILE A 161 -7.62 16.52 8.18
N VAL A 162 -7.76 16.99 9.41
CA VAL A 162 -7.48 18.40 9.77
C VAL A 162 -5.98 18.69 9.71
N ALA A 163 -5.14 17.71 10.01
CA ALA A 163 -3.67 17.85 9.94
C ALA A 163 -3.16 18.02 8.50
N ASP A 164 -3.91 17.53 7.54
CA ASP A 164 -3.58 17.65 6.11
C ASP A 164 -4.01 19.02 5.57
#